data_64d8dc68ce690fef6c215d4f850de3ab
#
_entry.id   64d8dc68ce690fef6c215d4f850de3ab
#
_cell.length_a   1.000
_cell.length_b   1.000
_cell.length_c   1.000
_cell.angle_alpha   90.00
_cell.angle_beta   90.00
_cell.angle_gamma   90.00
#
_symmetry.space_group_name_H-M   'P 1'
#
loop_
_entity.id
_entity.type
_entity.pdbx_description
1 polymer ?
#
loop_
_entity_poly.entity_id
_entity_poly.type
_entity_poly.pdbx_seq_one_letter_code
_entity_poly.pdbx_strand_id
1 'polypeptide(L)'
;VQHTFALRITGTATQTSSADYSLNGEQNYTLIAYGTAALTSTVMVGDFKDGPGSGNFRARVLSFAPNVAAVDMYLTAPDADIANLSPNANAKAVAYGSVGVLDNYPPGASRIRFTTAGTKTVIYDSGPVTLPGDTNANLVVYSRGSGTLVNLAMLQTTGAATATTLESNAARVRALHLANDTGALNLLANQAVLFPN
;
A
#
# COMPACT_ATOMS: atom_id res chain seq x y z
N VAL A 1 -11.77 -22.30 -16.12
CA VAL A 1 -11.38 -23.57 -15.50
C VAL A 1 -10.96 -23.32 -14.06
N GLN A 2 -11.38 -24.20 -13.13
CA GLN A 2 -10.99 -24.12 -11.72
C GLN A 2 -9.60 -24.73 -11.54
N HIS A 3 -8.76 -24.04 -10.74
CA HIS A 3 -7.42 -24.48 -10.38
C HIS A 3 -7.21 -24.34 -8.88
N THR A 4 -6.55 -25.33 -8.28
CA THR A 4 -6.15 -25.31 -6.86
C THR A 4 -4.72 -24.79 -6.75
N PHE A 5 -4.53 -23.72 -5.99
CA PHE A 5 -3.21 -23.17 -5.68
C PHE A 5 -2.85 -23.51 -4.23
N ALA A 6 -1.73 -24.16 -4.03
CA ALA A 6 -1.23 -24.53 -2.72
C ALA A 6 0.13 -23.86 -2.44
N LEU A 7 0.26 -23.26 -1.26
CA LEU A 7 1.53 -22.73 -0.76
C LEU A 7 2.15 -23.74 0.18
N ARG A 8 3.45 -23.98 0.04
CA ARG A 8 4.21 -24.90 0.87
C ARG A 8 5.49 -24.26 1.37
N ILE A 9 5.94 -24.67 2.54
CA ILE A 9 7.25 -24.27 3.05
C ILE A 9 8.32 -24.89 2.15
N THR A 10 9.23 -24.06 1.65
CA THR A 10 10.32 -24.50 0.76
C THR A 10 11.11 -25.66 1.38
N GLY A 11 11.35 -26.70 0.61
CA GLY A 11 12.09 -27.90 1.04
C GLY A 11 11.29 -28.86 1.91
N THR A 12 9.98 -28.64 2.10
CA THR A 12 9.11 -29.52 2.89
C THR A 12 7.83 -29.90 2.14
N ALA A 13 7.12 -30.92 2.62
CA ALA A 13 5.76 -31.24 2.18
C ALA A 13 4.67 -30.43 2.92
N THR A 14 5.05 -29.62 3.89
CA THR A 14 4.10 -28.87 4.73
C THR A 14 3.41 -27.79 3.93
N GLN A 15 2.09 -27.92 3.82
CA GLN A 15 1.21 -26.93 3.17
C GLN A 15 0.74 -25.91 4.19
N THR A 16 0.93 -24.62 3.87
CA THR A 16 0.51 -23.49 4.72
C THR A 16 -0.84 -22.93 4.33
N SER A 17 -1.21 -23.05 3.05
CA SER A 17 -2.48 -22.55 2.53
C SER A 17 -2.84 -23.29 1.24
N SER A 18 -4.14 -23.39 0.96
CA SER A 18 -4.68 -23.83 -0.32
C SER A 18 -5.98 -23.09 -0.62
N ALA A 19 -6.16 -22.70 -1.87
CA ALA A 19 -7.40 -22.08 -2.32
C ALA A 19 -7.69 -22.43 -3.79
N ASP A 20 -8.96 -22.53 -4.12
CA ASP A 20 -9.45 -22.77 -5.47
C ASP A 20 -9.84 -21.46 -6.13
N TYR A 21 -9.34 -21.24 -7.35
CA TYR A 21 -9.66 -20.07 -8.15
C TYR A 21 -10.13 -20.50 -9.56
N SER A 22 -11.19 -19.85 -10.03
CA SER A 22 -11.65 -20.00 -11.41
C SER A 22 -10.89 -19.01 -12.30
N LEU A 23 -10.12 -19.53 -13.24
CA LEU A 23 -9.38 -18.74 -14.20
C LEU A 23 -10.05 -18.76 -15.56
N ASN A 24 -10.26 -17.58 -16.16
CA ASN A 24 -10.74 -17.43 -17.52
C ASN A 24 -9.55 -17.35 -18.49
N GLY A 25 -9.71 -17.89 -19.70
CA GLY A 25 -8.71 -17.75 -20.75
C GLY A 25 -8.48 -16.27 -21.11
N GLU A 26 -7.28 -15.95 -21.58
CA GLU A 26 -6.86 -14.61 -22.03
C GLU A 26 -6.85 -13.51 -20.96
N GLN A 27 -7.07 -13.87 -19.70
CA GLN A 27 -7.03 -12.96 -18.56
C GLN A 27 -5.70 -13.10 -17.81
N ASN A 28 -5.10 -11.99 -17.44
CA ASN A 28 -3.96 -11.96 -16.53
C ASN A 28 -4.44 -11.97 -15.08
N TYR A 29 -3.65 -12.57 -14.20
CA TYR A 29 -3.97 -12.65 -12.78
C TYR A 29 -2.73 -12.38 -11.93
N THR A 30 -2.93 -11.70 -10.82
CA THR A 30 -1.95 -11.58 -9.74
C THR A 30 -2.42 -12.39 -8.54
N LEU A 31 -1.66 -13.41 -8.14
CA LEU A 31 -1.87 -14.15 -6.89
C LEU A 31 -1.04 -13.51 -5.79
N ILE A 32 -1.67 -13.13 -4.70
CA ILE A 32 -1.02 -12.52 -3.54
C ILE A 32 -1.18 -13.46 -2.35
N ALA A 33 -0.04 -13.82 -1.76
CA ALA A 33 0.01 -14.51 -0.48
C ALA A 33 0.31 -13.50 0.63
N TYR A 34 -0.49 -13.50 1.70
CA TYR A 34 -0.35 -12.55 2.79
C TYR A 34 -0.69 -13.19 4.15
N GLY A 35 -0.40 -12.48 5.24
CA GLY A 35 -0.60 -12.99 6.59
C GLY A 35 0.72 -13.35 7.27
N THR A 36 0.68 -14.36 8.11
CA THR A 36 1.85 -14.89 8.85
C THR A 36 2.16 -16.32 8.40
N ALA A 37 3.34 -16.84 8.75
CA ALA A 37 3.70 -18.21 8.44
C ALA A 37 2.70 -19.24 8.98
N ALA A 38 2.05 -18.95 10.11
CA ALA A 38 1.04 -19.82 10.71
C ALA A 38 -0.38 -19.64 10.11
N LEU A 39 -0.67 -18.46 9.57
CA LEU A 39 -1.98 -18.08 9.02
C LEU A 39 -1.77 -17.37 7.67
N THR A 40 -1.39 -18.15 6.66
CA THR A 40 -1.21 -17.64 5.30
C THR A 40 -2.55 -17.70 4.56
N SER A 41 -2.93 -16.56 4.01
CA SER A 41 -4.09 -16.42 3.11
C SER A 41 -3.63 -16.07 1.71
N THR A 42 -4.48 -16.34 0.73
CA THR A 42 -4.25 -15.94 -0.66
C THR A 42 -5.44 -15.19 -1.23
N VAL A 43 -5.17 -14.29 -2.15
CA VAL A 43 -6.20 -13.66 -2.98
C VAL A 43 -5.74 -13.64 -4.43
N MET A 44 -6.65 -13.97 -5.33
CA MET A 44 -6.44 -13.88 -6.77
C MET A 44 -7.12 -12.62 -7.29
N VAL A 45 -6.36 -11.83 -8.01
CA VAL A 45 -6.80 -10.54 -8.55
C VAL A 45 -6.71 -10.63 -10.07
N GLY A 46 -7.83 -10.48 -10.77
CA GLY A 46 -7.85 -10.37 -12.24
C GLY A 46 -7.27 -9.02 -12.66
N ASP A 47 -6.32 -9.05 -13.58
CA ASP A 47 -5.62 -7.85 -14.06
C ASP A 47 -6.04 -7.51 -15.48
N PHE A 48 -6.09 -6.22 -15.78
CA PHE A 48 -6.26 -5.73 -17.14
C PHE A 48 -4.89 -5.67 -17.82
N LYS A 49 -4.73 -6.36 -18.94
CA LYS A 49 -3.49 -6.38 -19.72
C LYS A 49 -3.33 -5.15 -20.62
N ASP A 50 -4.46 -4.57 -21.04
CA ASP A 50 -4.47 -3.38 -21.88
C ASP A 50 -4.57 -2.13 -21.02
N GLY A 51 -3.86 -1.07 -21.42
CA GLY A 51 -3.90 0.21 -20.74
C GLY A 51 -5.31 0.80 -20.69
N PRO A 52 -5.58 1.74 -19.77
CA PRO A 52 -6.91 2.32 -19.59
C PRO A 52 -7.35 3.20 -20.78
N GLY A 53 -6.44 3.47 -21.73
CA GLY A 53 -6.65 4.44 -22.80
C GLY A 53 -6.66 5.89 -22.31
N SER A 54 -6.71 6.83 -23.24
CA SER A 54 -6.79 8.26 -22.90
C SER A 54 -5.64 8.80 -22.05
N GLY A 55 -4.50 8.11 -22.01
CA GLY A 55 -3.32 8.51 -21.25
C GLY A 55 -3.42 8.38 -19.74
N ASN A 56 -4.50 7.82 -19.18
CA ASN A 56 -4.70 7.73 -17.74
C ASN A 56 -3.74 6.71 -17.08
N PHE A 57 -3.46 6.93 -15.80
CA PHE A 57 -2.96 5.92 -14.88
C PHE A 57 -4.17 5.31 -14.14
N ARG A 58 -4.39 4.01 -14.29
CA ARG A 58 -5.50 3.33 -13.62
C ARG A 58 -4.96 2.40 -12.54
N ALA A 59 -5.44 2.57 -11.32
CA ALA A 59 -4.95 1.80 -10.20
C ALA A 59 -6.02 1.42 -9.19
N ARG A 60 -5.72 0.43 -8.38
CA ARG A 60 -6.48 0.05 -7.17
C ARG A 60 -5.53 -0.22 -6.02
N VAL A 61 -6.02 -0.01 -4.81
CA VAL A 61 -5.29 -0.28 -3.57
C VAL A 61 -5.55 -1.71 -3.12
N LEU A 62 -4.50 -2.43 -2.76
CA LEU A 62 -4.54 -3.75 -2.17
C LEU A 62 -3.91 -3.66 -0.77
N SER A 63 -4.70 -3.86 0.29
CA SER A 63 -4.25 -3.64 1.67
C SER A 63 -3.90 -4.96 2.36
N PHE A 64 -2.58 -5.21 2.54
CA PHE A 64 -2.05 -6.43 3.14
C PHE A 64 -1.09 -6.15 4.31
N ALA A 65 -1.26 -5.02 4.98
CA ALA A 65 -0.52 -4.68 6.19
C ALA A 65 -1.31 -5.09 7.44
N PRO A 66 -1.00 -6.21 8.13
CA PRO A 66 -1.82 -6.75 9.22
C PRO A 66 -1.90 -5.84 10.45
N ASN A 67 -0.96 -4.89 10.58
CA ASN A 67 -0.94 -3.93 11.69
C ASN A 67 -1.83 -2.70 11.44
N VAL A 68 -2.52 -2.63 10.30
CA VAL A 68 -3.39 -1.52 9.91
C VAL A 68 -4.74 -2.09 9.49
N ALA A 69 -5.79 -1.78 10.25
CA ALA A 69 -7.13 -2.33 9.99
C ALA A 69 -7.69 -1.90 8.63
N ALA A 70 -7.49 -0.64 8.25
CA ALA A 70 -7.87 -0.11 6.95
C ALA A 70 -7.04 1.13 6.62
N VAL A 71 -6.91 1.43 5.32
CA VAL A 71 -6.17 2.59 4.82
C VAL A 71 -7.04 3.49 3.96
N ASP A 72 -6.75 4.79 3.99
CA ASP A 72 -7.25 5.78 3.04
C ASP A 72 -6.08 6.22 2.14
N MET A 73 -6.29 6.30 0.84
CA MET A 73 -5.30 6.81 -0.11
C MET A 73 -5.60 8.26 -0.49
N TYR A 74 -4.54 9.05 -0.55
CA TYR A 74 -4.51 10.40 -1.13
C TYR A 74 -3.50 10.40 -2.26
N LEU A 75 -3.98 10.42 -3.49
CA LEU A 75 -3.18 10.64 -4.69
C LEU A 75 -3.44 12.09 -5.14
N THR A 76 -2.43 12.93 -5.05
CA THR A 76 -2.54 14.39 -5.18
C THR A 76 -1.40 14.96 -5.99
N ALA A 77 -1.46 16.25 -6.30
CA ALA A 77 -0.28 17.01 -6.72
C ALA A 77 0.82 16.91 -5.64
N PRO A 78 2.12 17.00 -6.02
CA PRO A 78 3.25 16.79 -5.09
C PRO A 78 3.21 17.63 -3.82
N ASP A 79 2.83 18.90 -3.94
CA ASP A 79 2.86 19.88 -2.85
C ASP A 79 1.52 20.06 -2.12
N ALA A 80 0.50 19.27 -2.50
CA ALA A 80 -0.82 19.40 -1.89
C ALA A 80 -0.82 19.00 -0.41
N ASP A 81 -1.45 19.84 0.43
CA ASP A 81 -1.74 19.50 1.83
C ASP A 81 -3.02 18.65 1.88
N ILE A 82 -2.96 17.51 2.57
CA ILE A 82 -4.11 16.61 2.73
C ILE A 82 -5.01 16.97 3.92
N ALA A 83 -4.65 17.96 4.74
CA ALA A 83 -5.39 18.27 5.97
C ALA A 83 -6.89 18.49 5.71
N ASN A 84 -7.21 19.21 4.63
CA ASN A 84 -8.58 19.55 4.24
C ASN A 84 -9.09 18.77 3.03
N LEU A 85 -8.36 17.76 2.54
CA LEU A 85 -8.78 16.93 1.43
C LEU A 85 -9.53 15.69 1.91
N SER A 86 -10.43 15.19 1.08
CA SER A 86 -10.97 13.84 1.23
C SER A 86 -10.04 12.82 0.55
N PRO A 87 -9.98 11.57 1.06
CA PRO A 87 -9.29 10.50 0.34
C PRO A 87 -9.96 10.21 -1.01
N ASN A 88 -9.22 9.58 -1.92
CA ASN A 88 -9.77 9.15 -3.21
C ASN A 88 -10.94 8.20 -2.97
N ALA A 89 -12.09 8.45 -3.60
CA ALA A 89 -13.36 7.80 -3.28
C ALA A 89 -13.30 6.27 -3.35
N ASN A 90 -12.64 5.72 -4.39
CA ASN A 90 -12.48 4.29 -4.62
C ASN A 90 -11.31 3.65 -3.85
N ALA A 91 -10.58 4.45 -3.06
CA ALA A 91 -9.48 4.03 -2.23
C ALA A 91 -9.61 4.53 -0.78
N LYS A 92 -10.86 4.59 -0.30
CA LYS A 92 -11.24 4.99 1.05
C LYS A 92 -11.59 3.75 1.87
N ALA A 93 -11.09 3.68 3.09
CA ALA A 93 -11.33 2.61 4.05
C ALA A 93 -11.08 1.20 3.48
N VAL A 94 -10.01 1.05 2.70
CA VAL A 94 -9.63 -0.25 2.15
C VAL A 94 -9.12 -1.13 3.29
N ALA A 95 -9.92 -2.12 3.67
CA ALA A 95 -9.66 -2.98 4.82
C ALA A 95 -8.47 -3.93 4.59
N TYR A 96 -7.83 -4.35 5.66
CA TYR A 96 -6.82 -5.43 5.60
C TYR A 96 -7.38 -6.69 4.94
N GLY A 97 -6.60 -7.30 4.06
CA GLY A 97 -6.99 -8.47 3.28
C GLY A 97 -7.90 -8.16 2.08
N SER A 98 -8.17 -6.88 1.80
CA SER A 98 -9.10 -6.47 0.74
C SER A 98 -8.41 -5.89 -0.48
N VAL A 99 -9.10 -6.02 -1.60
CA VAL A 99 -8.79 -5.43 -2.90
C VAL A 99 -9.76 -4.27 -3.14
N GLY A 100 -9.24 -3.07 -3.31
CA GLY A 100 -10.02 -1.87 -3.60
C GLY A 100 -10.56 -1.84 -5.03
N VAL A 101 -11.37 -0.84 -5.31
CA VAL A 101 -11.95 -0.62 -6.64
C VAL A 101 -10.93 0.06 -7.55
N LEU A 102 -10.90 -0.34 -8.83
CA LEU A 102 -10.11 0.34 -9.86
C LEU A 102 -10.63 1.74 -10.12
N ASP A 103 -9.71 2.69 -10.23
CA ASP A 103 -10.02 4.09 -10.53
C ASP A 103 -8.99 4.67 -11.50
N ASN A 104 -9.38 5.70 -12.25
CA ASN A 104 -8.53 6.41 -13.18
C ASN A 104 -7.98 7.67 -12.52
N TYR A 105 -6.68 7.90 -12.68
CA TYR A 105 -5.97 9.07 -12.17
C TYR A 105 -5.21 9.76 -13.30
N PRO A 106 -5.01 11.08 -13.22
CA PRO A 106 -4.14 11.79 -14.14
C PRO A 106 -2.71 11.23 -14.06
N PRO A 107 -2.03 11.02 -15.19
CA PRO A 107 -0.61 10.69 -15.21
C PRO A 107 0.25 11.91 -14.86
N GLY A 108 1.55 11.69 -14.64
CA GLY A 108 2.50 12.76 -14.39
C GLY A 108 2.85 12.94 -12.91
N ALA A 109 3.34 14.15 -12.58
CA ALA A 109 3.84 14.46 -11.25
C ALA A 109 2.76 14.35 -10.18
N SER A 110 2.96 13.48 -9.23
CA SER A 110 1.98 13.13 -8.19
C SER A 110 2.66 12.80 -6.87
N ARG A 111 1.88 12.67 -5.81
CA ARG A 111 2.30 12.20 -4.50
C ARG A 111 1.26 11.25 -3.94
N ILE A 112 1.68 10.05 -3.55
CA ILE A 112 0.83 9.03 -2.97
C ILE A 112 1.04 9.02 -1.46
N ARG A 113 -0.02 9.21 -0.70
CA ARG A 113 -0.01 9.08 0.76
C ARG A 113 -1.08 8.11 1.21
N PHE A 114 -0.73 7.28 2.18
CA PHE A 114 -1.71 6.47 2.90
C PHE A 114 -1.81 6.97 4.33
N THR A 115 -3.04 7.02 4.82
CA THR A 115 -3.34 7.31 6.22
C THR A 115 -4.07 6.12 6.84
N THR A 116 -4.08 6.03 8.16
CA THR A 116 -5.04 5.17 8.86
C THR A 116 -6.44 5.66 8.52
N ALA A 117 -7.33 4.76 8.12
CA ALA A 117 -8.67 5.12 7.63
C ALA A 117 -9.43 6.00 8.61
N GLY A 118 -10.09 7.03 8.07
CA GLY A 118 -10.84 8.02 8.83
C GLY A 118 -9.99 9.06 9.57
N THR A 119 -8.66 9.02 9.40
CA THR A 119 -7.74 9.98 10.05
C THR A 119 -6.86 10.70 9.03
N LYS A 120 -6.06 11.67 9.53
CA LYS A 120 -4.99 12.33 8.75
C LYS A 120 -3.59 11.85 9.16
N THR A 121 -3.51 10.80 9.97
CA THR A 121 -2.23 10.21 10.38
C THR A 121 -1.57 9.50 9.20
N VAL A 122 -0.55 10.11 8.61
CA VAL A 122 0.18 9.56 7.47
C VAL A 122 1.02 8.37 7.94
N ILE A 123 0.82 7.22 7.31
CA ILE A 123 1.55 5.98 7.56
C ILE A 123 2.45 5.57 6.39
N TYR A 124 2.28 6.24 5.25
CA TYR A 124 3.13 6.14 4.06
C TYR A 124 3.08 7.42 3.26
N ASP A 125 4.21 7.81 2.69
CA ASP A 125 4.36 8.98 1.84
C ASP A 125 5.43 8.69 0.77
N SER A 126 5.04 8.63 -0.49
CA SER A 126 5.98 8.38 -1.59
C SER A 126 6.96 9.54 -1.84
N GLY A 127 6.69 10.75 -1.30
CA GLY A 127 7.24 11.95 -1.88
C GLY A 127 6.75 12.18 -3.32
N PRO A 128 7.37 13.10 -4.07
CA PRO A 128 7.06 13.30 -5.47
C PRO A 128 7.41 12.06 -6.31
N VAL A 129 6.43 11.58 -7.10
CA VAL A 129 6.60 10.47 -8.05
C VAL A 129 5.99 10.85 -9.38
N THR A 130 6.42 10.19 -10.47
CA THR A 130 5.80 10.35 -11.78
C THR A 130 5.00 9.10 -12.11
N LEU A 131 3.69 9.25 -12.28
CA LEU A 131 2.81 8.16 -12.69
C LEU A 131 2.81 8.05 -14.22
N PRO A 132 3.04 6.84 -14.75
CA PRO A 132 3.02 6.63 -16.21
C PRO A 132 1.59 6.69 -16.75
N GLY A 133 1.43 7.23 -17.96
CA GLY A 133 0.16 7.16 -18.68
C GLY A 133 -0.08 5.77 -19.28
N ASP A 134 -1.31 5.50 -19.68
CA ASP A 134 -1.78 4.24 -20.29
C ASP A 134 -1.36 2.98 -19.51
N THR A 135 -1.33 3.09 -18.18
CA THR A 135 -0.83 2.05 -17.30
C THR A 135 -1.88 1.60 -16.28
N ASN A 136 -2.03 0.28 -16.11
CA ASN A 136 -2.75 -0.30 -14.99
C ASN A 136 -1.76 -0.71 -13.91
N ALA A 137 -2.14 -0.49 -12.65
CA ALA A 137 -1.31 -0.89 -11.51
C ALA A 137 -2.13 -1.39 -10.31
N ASN A 138 -1.59 -2.37 -9.62
CA ASN A 138 -2.01 -2.74 -8.28
C ASN A 138 -1.07 -2.05 -7.28
N LEU A 139 -1.60 -1.22 -6.40
CA LEU A 139 -0.87 -0.53 -5.34
C LEU A 139 -0.96 -1.38 -4.07
N VAL A 140 0.05 -2.20 -3.84
CA VAL A 140 0.08 -3.16 -2.73
C VAL A 140 0.69 -2.52 -1.50
N VAL A 141 -0.14 -2.33 -0.47
CA VAL A 141 0.25 -1.82 0.84
C VAL A 141 0.59 -3.00 1.75
N TYR A 142 1.80 -3.02 2.29
CA TYR A 142 2.28 -4.08 3.16
C TYR A 142 3.07 -3.53 4.35
N SER A 143 3.25 -4.33 5.40
CA SER A 143 3.86 -3.89 6.65
C SER A 143 5.30 -3.42 6.48
N ARG A 144 5.64 -2.35 7.22
CA ARG A 144 7.01 -1.89 7.46
C ARG A 144 7.37 -2.14 8.92
N GLY A 145 7.81 -3.34 9.21
CA GLY A 145 8.09 -3.76 10.59
C GLY A 145 6.83 -3.97 11.44
N SER A 146 6.94 -3.84 12.75
CA SER A 146 5.88 -4.14 13.72
C SER A 146 4.91 -2.99 14.01
N GLY A 147 5.17 -1.79 13.46
CA GLY A 147 4.33 -0.60 13.68
C GLY A 147 3.24 -0.42 12.64
N THR A 148 2.61 0.75 12.66
CA THR A 148 1.58 1.14 11.69
C THR A 148 2.15 1.69 10.38
N LEU A 149 3.46 1.97 10.29
CA LEU A 149 4.07 2.38 9.02
C LEU A 149 4.00 1.25 8.01
N VAL A 150 3.73 1.59 6.78
CA VAL A 150 3.61 0.65 5.67
C VAL A 150 4.59 0.97 4.55
N ASN A 151 4.82 -0.01 3.70
CA ASN A 151 5.51 0.12 2.41
C ASN A 151 4.49 0.04 1.28
N LEU A 152 4.90 0.47 0.09
CA LEU A 152 4.11 0.39 -1.12
C LEU A 152 4.90 -0.30 -2.23
N ALA A 153 4.34 -1.35 -2.81
CA ALA A 153 4.78 -1.89 -4.09
C ALA A 153 3.75 -1.54 -5.17
N MET A 154 4.21 -0.99 -6.28
CA MET A 154 3.43 -0.76 -7.47
C MET A 154 3.67 -1.91 -8.44
N LEU A 155 2.65 -2.74 -8.67
CA LEU A 155 2.66 -3.81 -9.65
C LEU A 155 1.97 -3.31 -10.90
N GLN A 156 2.76 -2.96 -11.92
CA GLN A 156 2.21 -2.59 -13.23
C GLN A 156 1.79 -3.86 -13.96
N THR A 157 0.58 -3.88 -14.47
CA THR A 157 -0.02 -5.06 -15.13
C THR A 157 -0.23 -4.85 -16.64
N THR A 158 0.03 -3.65 -17.16
CA THR A 158 -0.01 -3.34 -18.58
C THR A 158 1.24 -3.86 -19.26
N GLY A 159 1.09 -4.62 -20.35
CA GLY A 159 2.22 -5.22 -21.08
C GLY A 159 2.95 -6.27 -20.25
N ALA A 160 4.28 -6.21 -20.20
CA ALA A 160 5.08 -7.04 -19.31
C ALA A 160 4.89 -6.57 -17.87
N ALA A 161 4.37 -7.42 -17.01
CA ALA A 161 4.16 -7.08 -15.61
C ALA A 161 5.49 -6.75 -14.91
N THR A 162 5.54 -5.63 -14.22
CA THR A 162 6.70 -5.17 -13.45
C THR A 162 6.31 -4.82 -12.02
N ALA A 163 7.23 -5.01 -11.09
CA ALA A 163 7.05 -4.63 -9.70
C ALA A 163 8.10 -3.60 -9.31
N THR A 164 7.66 -2.50 -8.72
CA THR A 164 8.54 -1.43 -8.22
C THR A 164 8.17 -1.12 -6.78
N THR A 165 9.14 -1.17 -5.88
CA THR A 165 8.95 -0.65 -4.52
C THR A 165 9.08 0.86 -4.56
N LEU A 166 8.08 1.57 -4.06
CA LEU A 166 8.13 3.01 -3.87
C LEU A 166 8.54 3.30 -2.43
N GLU A 167 9.71 3.91 -2.26
CA GLU A 167 10.25 4.25 -0.94
C GLU A 167 9.33 5.22 -0.21
N SER A 168 9.28 5.09 1.12
CA SER A 168 8.46 5.96 1.95
C SER A 168 9.28 7.05 2.62
N ASN A 169 8.83 8.29 2.51
CA ASN A 169 9.37 9.44 3.26
C ASN A 169 8.80 9.53 4.68
N ALA A 170 7.78 8.73 5.02
CA ALA A 170 7.28 8.67 6.40
C ALA A 170 8.31 8.01 7.32
N ALA A 171 8.63 8.67 8.41
CA ALA A 171 9.55 8.19 9.44
C ALA A 171 8.88 8.13 10.81
N ARG A 172 9.36 7.22 11.65
CA ARG A 172 9.00 7.18 13.07
C ARG A 172 10.21 7.58 13.90
N VAL A 173 10.04 8.56 14.75
CA VAL A 173 11.04 8.99 15.72
C VAL A 173 10.65 8.47 17.10
N ARG A 174 11.65 7.98 17.86
CA ARG A 174 11.53 7.68 19.29
C ARG A 174 12.50 8.58 20.02
N ALA A 175 12.03 9.24 21.05
CA ALA A 175 12.87 10.03 21.96
C ALA A 175 13.07 9.25 23.25
N LEU A 176 14.29 9.29 23.78
CA LEU A 176 14.64 8.75 25.09
C LEU A 176 15.44 9.82 25.84
N HIS A 177 14.89 10.28 26.96
CA HIS A 177 15.54 11.24 27.84
C HIS A 177 16.22 10.49 29.00
N LEU A 178 17.55 10.53 29.03
CA LEU A 178 18.37 9.84 30.03
C LEU A 178 19.19 10.79 30.90
N ALA A 179 19.05 12.11 30.73
CA ALA A 179 19.76 13.09 31.53
C ALA A 179 19.09 13.25 32.90
N ASN A 180 19.82 12.93 33.97
CA ASN A 180 19.26 12.88 35.32
C ASN A 180 19.12 14.26 35.98
N ASP A 181 19.87 15.25 35.51
CA ASP A 181 19.96 16.59 36.10
C ASP A 181 19.20 17.67 35.34
N THR A 182 18.52 17.31 34.28
CA THR A 182 17.69 18.22 33.50
C THR A 182 16.22 17.94 33.79
N GLY A 183 15.46 19.02 34.01
CA GLY A 183 13.99 18.86 34.07
C GLY A 183 13.43 18.30 32.78
N ALA A 184 12.14 18.23 32.69
CA ALA A 184 11.43 17.78 31.54
C ALA A 184 11.80 18.54 30.25
N LEU A 185 11.98 17.81 29.16
CA LEU A 185 12.43 18.34 27.86
C LEU A 185 11.39 18.11 26.77
N ASN A 186 11.18 19.14 25.93
CA ASN A 186 10.44 18.98 24.70
C ASN A 186 11.42 18.63 23.56
N LEU A 187 11.11 17.61 22.77
CA LEU A 187 11.81 17.38 21.51
C LEU A 187 11.12 18.15 20.38
N LEU A 188 11.89 19.01 19.70
CA LEU A 188 11.38 19.79 18.59
C LEU A 188 12.00 19.30 17.26
N ALA A 189 11.20 19.34 16.20
CA ALA A 189 11.69 19.28 14.83
C ALA A 189 11.14 20.49 14.07
N ASN A 190 12.00 21.24 13.39
CA ASN A 190 11.63 22.47 12.68
C ASN A 190 10.80 23.44 13.54
N GLN A 191 11.17 23.59 14.81
CA GLN A 191 10.49 24.38 15.81
C GLN A 191 9.08 23.89 16.25
N ALA A 192 8.58 22.81 15.67
CA ALA A 192 7.36 22.16 16.15
C ALA A 192 7.70 21.13 17.24
N VAL A 193 6.93 21.12 18.32
CA VAL A 193 7.10 20.15 19.41
C VAL A 193 6.61 18.78 18.91
N LEU A 194 7.52 17.81 18.81
CA LEU A 194 7.20 16.42 18.45
C LEU A 194 6.75 15.59 19.65
N PHE A 195 7.43 15.79 20.78
CA PHE A 195 7.11 15.13 22.04
C PHE A 195 7.07 16.22 23.12
N PRO A 196 5.88 16.58 23.58
CA PRO A 196 5.74 17.44 24.74
C PRO A 196 6.12 16.68 26.01
N ASN A 197 6.51 17.45 27.00
CA ASN A 197 6.74 16.94 28.33
C ASN A 197 5.43 16.47 29.00
#